data_36402779dad68cf41e1fc3dd4a0e1ea7
#
_entry.id   36402779dad68cf41e1fc3dd4a0e1ea7
#
_cell.length_a   1.000
_cell.length_b   1.000
_cell.length_c   1.000
_cell.angle_alpha   90.00
_cell.angle_beta   90.00
_cell.angle_gamma   90.00
#
_symmetry.space_group_name_H-M   'P 1'
#
loop_
_entity.id
_entity.type
_entity.pdbx_description
1 polymer ?
#
loop_
_entity_poly.entity_id
_entity_poly.type
_entity_poly.pdbx_seq_one_letter_code
_entity_poly.pdbx_strand_id
1 'polypeptide(L)'
;VGPTLGRDSIEAGIKAALVGAGLVLLFMLIYYRLSGLIADVALLFNVVLLVGALAMFGATLTLPGLAGIILTIGMAVDSNILIFERIREELRQQRPVRLAIDAGYDKAFVTIIDSHVTTLITALVLFMLGTGPIKGFAVTLSLGVAINLFTSIVGTRVIFDWISGRRKLDTLSI
;
A
#
# COMPACT_ATOMS: atom_id res chain seq x y z
N VAL A 1 -16.85 -27.11 6.53
CA VAL A 1 -15.40 -27.24 6.34
C VAL A 1 -14.83 -27.61 7.70
N GLY A 2 -14.17 -28.77 7.82
CA GLY A 2 -13.63 -29.26 9.10
C GLY A 2 -12.52 -28.31 9.63
N PRO A 3 -12.26 -28.34 10.97
CA PRO A 3 -11.30 -27.42 11.62
C PRO A 3 -9.87 -27.51 11.04
N THR A 4 -9.47 -28.66 10.52
CA THR A 4 -8.17 -28.94 9.92
C THR A 4 -7.99 -28.26 8.55
N LEU A 5 -9.00 -28.33 7.67
CA LEU A 5 -8.98 -27.70 6.34
C LEU A 5 -8.91 -26.16 6.41
N GLY A 6 -9.57 -25.56 7.42
CA GLY A 6 -9.50 -24.14 7.66
C GLY A 6 -8.10 -23.69 8.10
N ARG A 7 -7.46 -24.47 8.97
CA ARG A 7 -6.13 -24.20 9.49
C ARG A 7 -5.05 -24.31 8.41
N ASP A 8 -5.09 -25.36 7.60
CA ASP A 8 -4.16 -25.56 6.49
C ASP A 8 -4.26 -24.43 5.45
N SER A 9 -5.49 -23.97 5.17
CA SER A 9 -5.73 -22.85 4.24
C SER A 9 -5.20 -21.53 4.79
N ILE A 10 -5.35 -21.28 6.11
CA ILE A 10 -4.80 -20.07 6.75
C ILE A 10 -3.26 -20.10 6.73
N GLU A 11 -2.65 -21.24 7.08
CA GLU A 11 -1.19 -21.37 7.03
C GLU A 11 -0.63 -21.18 5.62
N ALA A 12 -1.28 -21.77 4.62
CA ALA A 12 -0.92 -21.56 3.22
C ALA A 12 -1.06 -20.11 2.80
N GLY A 13 -2.14 -19.43 3.21
CA GLY A 13 -2.37 -18.01 2.94
C GLY A 13 -1.31 -17.12 3.58
N ILE A 14 -0.95 -17.36 4.84
CA ILE A 14 0.11 -16.61 5.53
C ILE A 14 1.47 -16.81 4.85
N LYS A 15 1.81 -18.04 4.47
CA LYS A 15 3.05 -18.33 3.73
C LYS A 15 3.09 -17.61 2.41
N ALA A 16 1.99 -17.65 1.65
CA ALA A 16 1.88 -16.93 0.38
C ALA A 16 2.03 -15.41 0.57
N ALA A 17 1.41 -14.84 1.61
CA ALA A 17 1.52 -13.43 1.94
C ALA A 17 2.97 -13.03 2.26
N LEU A 18 3.66 -13.83 3.08
CA LEU A 18 5.06 -13.56 3.46
C LEU A 18 6.00 -13.66 2.26
N VAL A 19 5.83 -14.68 1.42
CA VAL A 19 6.64 -14.84 0.19
C VAL A 19 6.36 -13.69 -0.78
N GLY A 20 5.09 -13.37 -1.03
CA GLY A 20 4.70 -12.28 -1.91
C GLY A 20 5.21 -10.92 -1.43
N ALA A 21 5.02 -10.61 -0.14
CA ALA A 21 5.54 -9.39 0.45
C ALA A 21 7.07 -9.33 0.37
N GLY A 22 7.78 -10.43 0.68
CA GLY A 22 9.23 -10.50 0.58
C GLY A 22 9.74 -10.24 -0.83
N LEU A 23 9.11 -10.80 -1.86
CA LEU A 23 9.45 -10.56 -3.26
C LEU A 23 9.23 -9.11 -3.67
N VAL A 24 8.13 -8.50 -3.21
CA VAL A 24 7.80 -7.09 -3.48
C VAL A 24 8.81 -6.16 -2.82
N LEU A 25 9.13 -6.37 -1.53
CA LEU A 25 10.15 -5.58 -0.82
C LEU A 25 11.51 -5.67 -1.53
N LEU A 26 11.92 -6.87 -1.91
CA LEU A 26 13.18 -7.08 -2.64
C LEU A 26 13.17 -6.34 -3.99
N PHE A 27 12.08 -6.43 -4.74
CA PHE A 27 11.92 -5.71 -6.01
C PHE A 27 12.05 -4.20 -5.81
N MET A 28 11.37 -3.63 -4.80
CA MET A 28 11.41 -2.20 -4.50
C MET A 28 12.82 -1.74 -4.15
N LEU A 29 13.55 -2.49 -3.32
CA LEU A 29 14.93 -2.17 -2.96
C LEU A 29 15.87 -2.21 -4.16
N ILE A 30 15.73 -3.21 -5.05
CA ILE A 30 16.61 -3.36 -6.21
C ILE A 30 16.32 -2.30 -7.26
N TYR A 31 15.04 -2.07 -7.57
CA TYR A 31 14.64 -1.21 -8.69
C TYR A 31 14.64 0.28 -8.32
N TYR A 32 14.09 0.64 -7.14
CA TYR A 32 13.94 2.03 -6.69
C TYR A 32 14.99 2.45 -5.65
N ARG A 33 15.85 1.56 -5.22
CA ARG A 33 16.97 1.83 -4.30
C ARG A 33 16.52 2.59 -3.03
N LEU A 34 16.97 3.83 -2.84
CA LEU A 34 16.63 4.62 -1.64
C LEU A 34 15.13 4.93 -1.56
N SER A 35 14.50 5.27 -2.68
CA SER A 35 13.06 5.49 -2.73
C SER A 35 12.28 4.21 -2.47
N GLY A 36 12.82 3.05 -2.92
CA GLY A 36 12.30 1.73 -2.58
C GLY A 36 12.33 1.45 -1.07
N LEU A 37 13.41 1.79 -0.40
CA LEU A 37 13.49 1.67 1.07
C LEU A 37 12.42 2.51 1.78
N ILE A 38 12.15 3.72 1.29
CA ILE A 38 11.09 4.59 1.83
C ILE A 38 9.72 3.92 1.65
N ALA A 39 9.46 3.36 0.47
CA ALA A 39 8.22 2.64 0.20
C ALA A 39 8.07 1.38 1.08
N ASP A 40 9.15 0.65 1.31
CA ASP A 40 9.16 -0.54 2.15
C ASP A 40 8.85 -0.21 3.62
N VAL A 41 9.41 0.89 4.14
CA VAL A 41 9.06 1.40 5.48
C VAL A 41 7.58 1.81 5.54
N ALA A 42 7.09 2.51 4.52
CA ALA A 42 5.68 2.89 4.44
C ALA A 42 4.76 1.66 4.34
N LEU A 43 5.17 0.62 3.61
CA LEU A 43 4.43 -0.64 3.51
C LEU A 43 4.36 -1.38 4.85
N LEU A 44 5.47 -1.48 5.57
CA LEU A 44 5.48 -2.07 6.90
C LEU A 44 4.54 -1.31 7.86
N PHE A 45 4.59 0.02 7.80
CA PHE A 45 3.70 0.86 8.59
C PHE A 45 2.23 0.69 8.19
N ASN A 46 1.94 0.55 6.88
CA ASN A 46 0.62 0.24 6.36
C ASN A 46 0.07 -1.07 6.92
N VAL A 47 0.86 -2.15 6.91
CA VAL A 47 0.46 -3.46 7.43
C VAL A 47 0.18 -3.39 8.93
N VAL A 48 1.04 -2.72 9.70
CA VAL A 48 0.83 -2.54 11.15
C VAL A 48 -0.45 -1.76 11.44
N LEU A 49 -0.70 -0.68 10.71
CA LEU A 49 -1.94 0.10 10.86
C LEU A 49 -3.17 -0.71 10.47
N LEU A 50 -3.09 -1.50 9.40
CA LEU A 50 -4.20 -2.35 8.95
C LEU A 50 -4.55 -3.42 9.99
N VAL A 51 -3.56 -4.13 10.49
CA VAL A 51 -3.76 -5.15 11.52
C VAL A 51 -4.29 -4.50 12.80
N GLY A 52 -3.75 -3.36 13.20
CA GLY A 52 -4.21 -2.59 14.35
C GLY A 52 -5.66 -2.12 14.19
N ALA A 53 -6.05 -1.62 13.02
CA ALA A 53 -7.42 -1.22 12.73
C ALA A 53 -8.38 -2.41 12.76
N LEU A 54 -8.02 -3.53 12.14
CA LEU A 54 -8.84 -4.75 12.19
C LEU A 54 -9.05 -5.25 13.63
N ALA A 55 -8.01 -5.20 14.46
CA ALA A 55 -8.10 -5.57 15.87
C ALA A 55 -8.98 -4.59 16.66
N MET A 56 -8.84 -3.29 16.43
CA MET A 56 -9.62 -2.24 17.10
C MET A 56 -11.12 -2.33 16.79
N PHE A 57 -11.46 -2.64 15.54
CA PHE A 57 -12.86 -2.83 15.15
C PHE A 57 -13.42 -4.22 15.46
N GLY A 58 -12.63 -5.11 16.06
CA GLY A 58 -13.05 -6.47 16.35
C GLY A 58 -13.42 -7.27 15.09
N ALA A 59 -12.81 -6.94 13.95
CA ALA A 59 -13.11 -7.58 12.67
C ALA A 59 -12.64 -9.04 12.69
N THR A 60 -13.53 -9.97 12.37
CA THR A 60 -13.20 -11.38 12.25
C THR A 60 -12.38 -11.62 10.98
N LEU A 61 -11.18 -12.15 11.14
CA LEU A 61 -10.33 -12.51 10.02
C LEU A 61 -10.89 -13.75 9.33
N THR A 62 -11.51 -13.57 8.17
CA THR A 62 -12.00 -14.65 7.31
C THR A 62 -10.93 -15.00 6.26
N LEU A 63 -11.02 -16.18 5.62
CA LEU A 63 -10.11 -16.52 4.51
C LEU A 63 -10.15 -15.48 3.38
N PRO A 64 -11.31 -15.01 2.90
CA PRO A 64 -11.34 -13.87 1.98
C PRO A 64 -10.78 -12.57 2.57
N GLY A 65 -10.93 -12.33 3.88
CA GLY A 65 -10.32 -11.18 4.57
C GLY A 65 -8.81 -11.24 4.53
N LEU A 66 -8.21 -12.42 4.71
CA LEU A 66 -6.76 -12.61 4.55
C LEU A 66 -6.31 -12.31 3.10
N ALA A 67 -7.08 -12.75 2.10
CA ALA A 67 -6.82 -12.39 0.70
C ALA A 67 -6.91 -10.86 0.48
N GLY A 68 -7.82 -10.17 1.17
CA GLY A 68 -7.92 -8.71 1.19
C GLY A 68 -6.65 -8.03 1.73
N ILE A 69 -6.03 -8.57 2.78
CA ILE A 69 -4.75 -8.06 3.30
C ILE A 69 -3.66 -8.19 2.23
N ILE A 70 -3.55 -9.34 1.58
CA ILE A 70 -2.54 -9.59 0.53
C ILE A 70 -2.75 -8.63 -0.64
N LEU A 71 -3.99 -8.45 -1.06
CA LEU A 71 -4.35 -7.51 -2.13
C LEU A 71 -3.97 -6.07 -1.77
N THR A 72 -4.23 -5.63 -0.54
CA THR A 72 -3.91 -4.25 -0.11
C THR A 72 -2.41 -4.01 -0.02
N ILE A 73 -1.59 -5.01 0.27
CA ILE A 73 -0.13 -4.93 0.19
C ILE A 73 0.29 -4.59 -1.25
N GLY A 74 -0.25 -5.29 -2.25
CA GLY A 74 0.02 -4.99 -3.66
C GLY A 74 -0.38 -3.57 -4.04
N MET A 75 -1.59 -3.15 -3.68
CA MET A 75 -2.07 -1.79 -3.97
C MET A 75 -1.25 -0.69 -3.27
N ALA A 76 -0.72 -0.97 -2.07
CA ALA A 76 0.13 -0.02 -1.36
C ALA A 76 1.44 0.21 -2.11
N VAL A 77 2.04 -0.84 -2.64
CA VAL A 77 3.24 -0.75 -3.47
C VAL A 77 2.95 -0.06 -4.79
N ASP A 78 1.85 -0.38 -5.45
CA ASP A 78 1.44 0.25 -6.72
C ASP A 78 1.27 1.76 -6.56
N SER A 79 0.69 2.23 -5.45
CA SER A 79 0.57 3.65 -5.14
C SER A 79 1.94 4.34 -5.03
N ASN A 80 2.90 3.70 -4.35
CA ASN A 80 4.26 4.21 -4.22
C ASN A 80 5.00 4.21 -5.56
N ILE A 81 4.87 3.14 -6.35
CA ILE A 81 5.44 3.07 -7.71
C ILE A 81 4.91 4.20 -8.58
N LEU A 82 3.60 4.45 -8.54
CA LEU A 82 3.01 5.53 -9.33
C LEU A 82 3.58 6.90 -8.95
N ILE A 83 3.74 7.17 -7.65
CA ILE A 83 4.38 8.41 -7.16
C ILE A 83 5.82 8.50 -7.69
N PHE A 84 6.61 7.44 -7.56
CA PHE A 84 8.01 7.44 -7.95
C PHE A 84 8.20 7.61 -9.45
N GLU A 85 7.37 6.97 -10.27
CA GLU A 85 7.43 7.16 -11.72
C GLU A 85 7.05 8.60 -12.12
N ARG A 86 6.08 9.22 -11.46
CA ARG A 86 5.77 10.63 -11.68
C ARG A 86 6.92 11.56 -11.27
N ILE A 87 7.58 11.31 -10.14
CA ILE A 87 8.77 12.05 -9.74
C ILE A 87 9.90 11.85 -10.77
N ARG A 88 10.11 10.63 -11.26
CA ARG A 88 11.10 10.31 -12.29
C ARG A 88 10.83 11.05 -13.61
N GLU A 89 9.57 11.14 -14.03
CA GLU A 89 9.17 11.94 -15.21
C GLU A 89 9.54 13.41 -15.05
N GLU A 90 9.28 13.99 -13.86
CA GLU A 90 9.63 15.38 -13.57
C GLU A 90 11.15 15.63 -13.54
N LEU A 91 11.92 14.69 -12.99
CA LEU A 91 13.38 14.74 -12.98
C LEU A 91 13.97 14.67 -14.40
N ARG A 92 13.37 13.88 -15.30
CA ARG A 92 13.78 13.82 -16.71
C ARG A 92 13.60 15.17 -17.45
N GLN A 93 12.68 16.02 -16.97
CA GLN A 93 12.49 17.39 -17.46
C GLN A 93 13.48 18.39 -16.85
N GLN A 94 14.55 17.90 -16.18
CA GLN A 94 15.59 18.71 -15.55
C GLN A 94 15.06 19.65 -14.45
N ARG A 95 13.95 19.33 -13.82
CA ARG A 95 13.45 20.08 -12.67
C ARG A 95 14.32 19.84 -11.44
N PRO A 96 14.52 20.84 -10.58
CA PRO A 96 15.15 20.64 -9.27
C PRO A 96 14.45 19.54 -8.47
N VAL A 97 15.22 18.70 -7.76
CA VAL A 97 14.72 17.50 -7.06
C VAL A 97 13.50 17.80 -6.19
N ARG A 98 13.54 18.87 -5.41
CA ARG A 98 12.42 19.26 -4.53
C ARG A 98 11.14 19.57 -5.31
N LEU A 99 11.24 20.33 -6.39
CA LEU A 99 10.09 20.64 -7.25
C LEU A 99 9.58 19.41 -8.01
N ALA A 100 10.48 18.49 -8.38
CA ALA A 100 10.10 17.23 -9.00
C ALA A 100 9.33 16.32 -8.04
N ILE A 101 9.71 16.28 -6.76
CA ILE A 101 8.98 15.55 -5.72
C ILE A 101 7.58 16.15 -5.57
N ASP A 102 7.45 17.44 -5.34
CA ASP A 102 6.15 18.11 -5.17
C ASP A 102 5.23 17.87 -6.38
N ALA A 103 5.72 18.11 -7.59
CA ALA A 103 4.96 17.92 -8.82
C ALA A 103 4.60 16.43 -9.05
N GLY A 104 5.47 15.50 -8.69
CA GLY A 104 5.24 14.07 -8.80
C GLY A 104 4.09 13.61 -7.90
N TYR A 105 4.09 14.06 -6.62
CA TYR A 105 2.99 13.79 -5.69
C TYR A 105 1.67 14.38 -6.17
N ASP A 106 1.65 15.63 -6.61
CA ASP A 106 0.43 16.30 -7.06
C ASP A 106 -0.18 15.60 -8.29
N LYS A 107 0.65 15.15 -9.23
CA LYS A 107 0.18 14.41 -10.41
C LYS A 107 -0.28 12.99 -10.08
N ALA A 108 0.43 12.31 -9.20
CA ALA A 108 0.06 10.95 -8.77
C ALA A 108 -1.23 10.96 -7.95
N PHE A 109 -1.46 11.99 -7.14
CA PHE A 109 -2.58 12.09 -6.20
C PHE A 109 -3.92 11.83 -6.88
N VAL A 110 -4.23 12.50 -7.98
CA VAL A 110 -5.51 12.36 -8.68
C VAL A 110 -5.70 10.91 -9.13
N THR A 111 -4.69 10.31 -9.75
CA THR A 111 -4.77 8.93 -10.25
C THR A 111 -4.94 7.93 -9.11
N ILE A 112 -4.25 8.14 -8.00
CA ILE A 112 -4.36 7.28 -6.81
C ILE A 112 -5.76 7.39 -6.21
N ILE A 113 -6.30 8.60 -6.03
CA ILE A 113 -7.64 8.81 -5.51
C ILE A 113 -8.67 8.12 -6.40
N ASP A 114 -8.61 8.30 -7.72
CA ASP A 114 -9.57 7.71 -8.66
C ASP A 114 -9.58 6.18 -8.57
N SER A 115 -8.42 5.55 -8.54
CA SER A 115 -8.31 4.08 -8.41
C SER A 115 -8.82 3.56 -7.06
N HIS A 116 -8.56 4.30 -5.99
CA HIS A 116 -8.99 3.91 -4.64
C HIS A 116 -10.48 4.14 -4.42
N VAL A 117 -11.06 5.21 -4.98
CA VAL A 117 -12.50 5.46 -4.93
C VAL A 117 -13.27 4.34 -5.64
N THR A 118 -12.83 3.91 -6.83
CA THR A 118 -13.48 2.78 -7.52
C THR A 118 -13.40 1.49 -6.71
N THR A 119 -12.30 1.22 -6.05
CA THR A 119 -12.13 0.07 -5.16
C THR A 119 -13.05 0.17 -3.93
N LEU A 120 -13.16 1.36 -3.31
CA LEU A 120 -14.07 1.58 -2.18
C LEU A 120 -15.53 1.42 -2.55
N ILE A 121 -15.95 1.87 -3.73
CA ILE A 121 -17.30 1.64 -4.25
C ILE A 121 -17.57 0.14 -4.38
N THR A 122 -16.64 -0.61 -4.95
CA THR A 122 -16.75 -2.07 -5.07
C THR A 122 -16.83 -2.74 -3.69
N ALA A 123 -15.97 -2.33 -2.76
CA ALA A 123 -15.98 -2.85 -1.39
C ALA A 123 -17.30 -2.53 -0.66
N LEU A 124 -17.87 -1.34 -0.86
CA LEU A 124 -19.18 -0.97 -0.30
C LEU A 124 -20.30 -1.89 -0.83
N VAL A 125 -20.33 -2.15 -2.13
CA VAL A 125 -21.31 -3.06 -2.74
C VAL A 125 -21.15 -4.47 -2.18
N LEU A 126 -19.91 -4.97 -2.05
CA LEU A 126 -19.63 -6.28 -1.44
C LEU A 126 -20.03 -6.33 0.03
N PHE A 127 -19.89 -5.24 0.77
CA PHE A 127 -20.32 -5.16 2.16
C PHE A 127 -21.85 -5.19 2.28
N MET A 128 -22.55 -4.48 1.41
CA MET A 128 -24.02 -4.41 1.45
C MET A 128 -24.69 -5.71 0.99
N LEU A 129 -24.21 -6.31 -0.10
CA LEU A 129 -24.83 -7.47 -0.75
C LEU A 129 -24.18 -8.79 -0.38
N GLY A 130 -22.97 -8.77 0.19
CA GLY A 130 -22.22 -9.97 0.54
C GLY A 130 -22.75 -10.66 1.80
N THR A 131 -22.41 -11.94 1.93
CA THR A 131 -22.65 -12.75 3.13
C THR A 131 -21.38 -12.79 4.01
N GLY A 132 -21.47 -13.32 5.23
CA GLY A 132 -20.41 -13.35 6.27
C GLY A 132 -18.96 -13.26 5.80
N PRO A 133 -18.41 -14.26 5.10
CA PRO A 133 -17.01 -14.23 4.65
C PRO A 133 -16.69 -13.10 3.65
N ILE A 134 -17.63 -12.78 2.77
CA ILE A 134 -17.48 -11.69 1.77
C ILE A 134 -17.50 -10.33 2.45
N LYS A 135 -18.31 -10.14 3.48
CA LYS A 135 -18.31 -8.92 4.31
C LYS A 135 -16.96 -8.72 5.00
N GLY A 136 -16.35 -9.79 5.52
CA GLY A 136 -15.02 -9.73 6.09
C GLY A 136 -13.96 -9.24 5.08
N PHE A 137 -14.00 -9.74 3.85
CA PHE A 137 -13.16 -9.24 2.76
C PHE A 137 -13.40 -7.75 2.48
N ALA A 138 -14.67 -7.34 2.37
CA ALA A 138 -15.03 -5.95 2.08
C ALA A 138 -14.54 -4.98 3.16
N VAL A 139 -14.64 -5.36 4.44
CA VAL A 139 -14.12 -4.56 5.57
C VAL A 139 -12.61 -4.44 5.49
N THR A 140 -11.89 -5.56 5.30
CA THR A 140 -10.43 -5.56 5.19
C THR A 140 -9.97 -4.71 4.02
N LEU A 141 -10.62 -4.84 2.86
CA LEU A 141 -10.31 -4.06 1.66
C LEU A 141 -10.55 -2.56 1.88
N SER A 142 -11.68 -2.18 2.48
CA SER A 142 -12.00 -0.77 2.75
C SER A 142 -11.00 -0.13 3.70
N LEU A 143 -10.67 -0.80 4.81
CA LEU A 143 -9.66 -0.31 5.76
C LEU A 143 -8.28 -0.24 5.10
N GLY A 144 -7.90 -1.27 4.35
CA GLY A 144 -6.62 -1.31 3.65
C GLY A 144 -6.46 -0.18 2.64
N VAL A 145 -7.49 0.12 1.86
CA VAL A 145 -7.50 1.24 0.90
C VAL A 145 -7.37 2.59 1.63
N ALA A 146 -8.15 2.81 2.69
CA ALA A 146 -8.10 4.06 3.46
C ALA A 146 -6.71 4.28 4.10
N ILE A 147 -6.14 3.23 4.69
CA ILE A 147 -4.81 3.28 5.30
C ILE A 147 -3.73 3.48 4.22
N ASN A 148 -3.88 2.82 3.06
CA ASN A 148 -2.94 2.99 1.96
C ASN A 148 -2.92 4.43 1.44
N LEU A 149 -4.07 5.07 1.27
CA LEU A 149 -4.13 6.49 0.90
C LEU A 149 -3.33 7.35 1.88
N PHE A 150 -3.49 7.09 3.17
CA PHE A 150 -2.76 7.83 4.19
C PHE A 150 -1.25 7.54 4.13
N THR A 151 -0.83 6.29 4.10
CA THR A 151 0.58 5.92 4.18
C THR A 151 1.35 6.25 2.90
N SER A 152 0.75 6.10 1.72
CA SER A 152 1.41 6.41 0.44
C SER A 152 1.49 7.91 0.18
N ILE A 153 0.46 8.68 0.51
CA ILE A 153 0.43 10.12 0.20
C ILE A 153 1.09 10.93 1.31
N VAL A 154 0.71 10.70 2.57
CA VAL A 154 1.21 11.47 3.70
C VAL A 154 2.49 10.87 4.26
N GLY A 155 2.51 9.56 4.50
CA GLY A 155 3.63 8.87 5.14
C GLY A 155 4.91 8.99 4.33
N THR A 156 4.89 8.64 3.05
CA THR A 156 6.09 8.72 2.20
C THR A 156 6.52 10.16 1.95
N ARG A 157 5.58 11.10 1.80
CA ARG A 157 5.89 12.53 1.63
C ARG A 157 6.63 13.09 2.83
N VAL A 158 6.17 12.80 4.04
CA VAL A 158 6.86 13.24 5.29
C VAL A 158 8.28 12.69 5.35
N ILE A 159 8.50 11.43 4.94
CA ILE A 159 9.84 10.84 4.93
C ILE A 159 10.72 11.53 3.88
N PHE A 160 10.21 11.80 2.66
CA PHE A 160 10.94 12.54 1.64
C PHE A 160 11.28 13.96 2.07
N ASP A 161 10.36 14.68 2.66
CA ASP A 161 10.56 16.04 3.17
C ASP A 161 11.62 16.07 4.29
N TRP A 162 11.58 15.09 5.19
CA TRP A 162 12.57 14.96 6.25
C TRP A 162 14.00 14.69 5.71
N ILE A 163 14.13 13.80 4.71
CA ILE A 163 15.41 13.49 4.08
C ILE A 163 15.91 14.70 3.28
N SER A 164 15.04 15.33 2.50
CA SER A 164 15.36 16.50 1.68
C SER A 164 15.71 17.75 2.51
N GLY A 165 15.12 17.88 3.70
CA GLY A 165 15.43 18.96 4.64
C GLY A 165 16.80 18.82 5.32
N ARG A 166 17.31 17.59 5.47
CA ARG A 166 18.59 17.30 6.13
C ARG A 166 19.78 17.16 5.17
N ARG A 167 19.53 16.87 3.91
CA ARG A 167 20.56 16.76 2.86
C ARG A 167 20.15 17.57 1.64
N LYS A 168 21.09 18.35 1.10
CA LYS A 168 20.93 18.88 -0.25
C LYS A 168 21.00 17.67 -1.20
N LEU A 169 19.84 17.20 -1.63
CA LEU A 169 19.75 16.12 -2.61
C LEU A 169 19.99 16.73 -3.99
N ASP A 170 21.22 16.67 -4.48
CA ASP A 170 21.55 17.05 -5.86
C ASP A 170 21.07 15.98 -6.85
N THR A 171 20.88 14.74 -6.38
CA THR A 171 20.36 13.62 -7.16
C THR A 171 19.47 12.74 -6.28
N LEU A 172 18.31 12.34 -6.80
CA LEU A 172 17.45 11.35 -6.17
C LEU A 172 17.73 9.98 -6.78
N SER A 173 17.95 9.00 -5.94
CA SER A 173 18.10 7.60 -6.37
C SER A 173 16.70 6.97 -6.49
N ILE A 174 16.11 7.09 -7.68
CA ILE A 174 14.85 6.48 -8.11
C ILE A 174 15.10 5.63 -9.33
#